data_a632599c1f9d3bc09013ee7b1e52f7b6
#
_entry.id   a632599c1f9d3bc09013ee7b1e52f7b6
#
_cell.length_a   1.000
_cell.length_b   1.000
_cell.length_c   1.000
_cell.angle_alpha   90.00
_cell.angle_beta   90.00
_cell.angle_gamma   90.00
#
_symmetry.space_group_name_H-M   'P 1'
#
loop_
_entity.id
_entity.type
_entity.pdbx_description
1 polymer ?
#
loop_
_entity_poly.entity_id
_entity_poly.type
_entity_poly.pdbx_seq_one_letter_code
_entity_poly.pdbx_strand_id
1 'polypeptide(L)'
;GSTIAMAFDECAPALAERPYVEASVARTTRWLERCKKEMNRLNSLEDTVNKNQMLFGINQGAIYADIRIDHAKRISELDLDGYAVGGLAVGETHEEMYYILDETVPYLPRKKPTYLMGVGTPANILEGVDRGIDFFDCVYPSRNGRHGHVYTNQGKLNMFNKKYELDHRPIEEGCQCPACR
;
A
#
# COMPACT_ATOMS: atom_id res chain seq x y z
N GLY A 1 -5.14 -19.61 7.43
CA GLY A 1 -4.79 -18.75 6.30
C GLY A 1 -5.08 -17.28 6.59
N SER A 2 -4.50 -16.37 5.80
CA SER A 2 -4.80 -14.95 5.89
C SER A 2 -6.23 -14.65 5.42
N THR A 3 -6.81 -13.54 5.87
CA THR A 3 -8.11 -13.06 5.38
C THR A 3 -8.00 -12.51 3.96
N ILE A 4 -6.89 -11.80 3.67
CA ILE A 4 -6.57 -11.25 2.36
C ILE A 4 -5.26 -11.88 1.89
N ALA A 5 -5.25 -12.40 0.68
CA ALA A 5 -4.05 -12.84 -0.02
C ALA A 5 -3.70 -11.81 -1.10
N MET A 6 -2.45 -11.36 -1.11
CA MET A 6 -1.91 -10.55 -2.20
C MET A 6 -1.45 -11.47 -3.33
N ALA A 7 -1.81 -11.16 -4.56
CA ALA A 7 -1.26 -11.87 -5.71
C ALA A 7 0.25 -11.61 -5.84
N PHE A 8 0.97 -12.53 -6.48
CA PHE A 8 2.37 -12.29 -6.80
C PHE A 8 2.50 -11.17 -7.84
N ASP A 9 3.47 -10.31 -7.62
CA ASP A 9 3.80 -9.19 -8.49
C ASP A 9 5.33 -9.03 -8.65
N GLU A 10 5.72 -8.18 -9.57
CA GLU A 10 7.09 -7.73 -9.70
C GLU A 10 7.14 -6.20 -9.58
N CYS A 11 7.75 -5.75 -8.50
CA CYS A 11 7.97 -4.33 -8.23
C CYS A 11 9.21 -3.86 -8.99
N ALA A 12 9.02 -3.19 -10.14
CA ALA A 12 10.10 -2.56 -10.86
C ALA A 12 10.64 -1.33 -10.09
N PRO A 13 11.96 -1.05 -10.11
CA PRO A 13 12.51 0.19 -9.57
C PRO A 13 11.84 1.43 -10.20
N ALA A 14 11.68 2.53 -9.44
CA ALA A 14 11.02 3.75 -9.93
C ALA A 14 11.64 4.30 -11.23
N LEU A 15 12.97 4.25 -11.33
CA LEU A 15 13.73 4.73 -12.49
C LEU A 15 14.07 3.63 -13.52
N ALA A 16 13.38 2.50 -13.48
CA ALA A 16 13.59 1.44 -14.46
C ALA A 16 13.20 1.90 -15.87
N GLU A 17 13.92 1.43 -16.88
CA GLU A 17 13.62 1.74 -18.27
C GLU A 17 12.27 1.14 -18.70
N ARG A 18 11.57 1.88 -19.56
CA ARG A 18 10.22 1.52 -20.02
C ARG A 18 10.07 0.08 -20.52
N PRO A 19 10.97 -0.47 -21.37
CA PRO A 19 10.81 -1.85 -21.86
C PRO A 19 10.86 -2.90 -20.72
N TYR A 20 11.68 -2.64 -19.70
CA TYR A 20 11.71 -3.50 -18.52
C TYR A 20 10.39 -3.43 -17.73
N VAL A 21 9.86 -2.21 -17.52
CA VAL A 21 8.59 -2.01 -16.80
C VAL A 21 7.44 -2.68 -17.54
N GLU A 22 7.35 -2.55 -18.85
CA GLU A 22 6.33 -3.22 -19.66
C GLU A 22 6.40 -4.75 -19.53
N ALA A 23 7.60 -5.32 -19.59
CA ALA A 23 7.80 -6.75 -19.38
C ALA A 23 7.43 -7.23 -17.97
N SER A 24 7.77 -6.42 -16.95
CA SER A 24 7.45 -6.66 -15.55
C SER A 24 5.94 -6.64 -15.30
N VAL A 25 5.24 -5.64 -15.82
CA VAL A 25 3.77 -5.52 -15.73
C VAL A 25 3.08 -6.70 -16.41
N ALA A 26 3.53 -7.08 -17.61
CA ALA A 26 2.99 -8.26 -18.30
C ALA A 26 3.22 -9.56 -17.51
N ARG A 27 4.32 -9.68 -16.79
CA ARG A 27 4.62 -10.81 -15.90
C ARG A 27 3.68 -10.80 -14.68
N THR A 28 3.53 -9.67 -14.03
CA THR A 28 2.61 -9.46 -12.90
C THR A 28 1.19 -9.85 -13.28
N THR A 29 0.69 -9.43 -14.45
CA THR A 29 -0.63 -9.81 -14.94
C THR A 29 -0.79 -11.33 -15.07
N ARG A 30 0.18 -12.01 -15.72
CA ARG A 30 0.12 -13.49 -15.87
C ARG A 30 0.15 -14.21 -14.51
N TRP A 31 0.89 -13.69 -13.56
CA TRP A 31 0.92 -14.26 -12.20
C TRP A 31 -0.40 -14.05 -11.48
N LEU A 32 -1.02 -12.87 -11.61
CA LEU A 32 -2.33 -12.59 -11.04
C LEU A 32 -3.41 -13.53 -11.60
N GLU A 33 -3.43 -13.74 -12.93
CA GLU A 33 -4.36 -14.70 -13.57
C GLU A 33 -4.19 -16.12 -13.00
N ARG A 34 -2.95 -16.56 -12.79
CA ARG A 34 -2.65 -17.84 -12.15
C ARG A 34 -3.08 -17.88 -10.69
N CYS A 35 -2.83 -16.81 -9.93
CA CYS A 35 -3.27 -16.70 -8.54
C CYS A 35 -4.78 -16.81 -8.42
N LYS A 36 -5.53 -16.09 -9.27
CA LYS A 36 -7.00 -16.15 -9.29
C LYS A 36 -7.51 -17.57 -9.63
N LYS A 37 -6.93 -18.20 -10.63
CA LYS A 37 -7.31 -19.58 -11.02
C LYS A 37 -7.07 -20.55 -9.86
N GLU A 38 -5.90 -20.48 -9.21
CA GLU A 38 -5.55 -21.36 -8.11
C GLU A 38 -6.39 -21.09 -6.85
N MET A 39 -6.66 -19.81 -6.53
CA MET A 39 -7.55 -19.42 -5.45
C MET A 39 -8.94 -20.05 -5.62
N ASN A 40 -9.51 -19.92 -6.81
CA ASN A 40 -10.84 -20.50 -7.13
C ASN A 40 -10.82 -22.04 -6.99
N ARG A 41 -9.76 -22.69 -7.47
CA ARG A 41 -9.58 -24.15 -7.33
C ARG A 41 -9.51 -24.56 -5.85
N LEU A 42 -8.68 -23.89 -5.06
CA LEU A 42 -8.52 -24.17 -3.64
C LEU A 42 -9.82 -23.94 -2.86
N ASN A 43 -10.51 -22.84 -3.12
CA ASN A 43 -11.77 -22.49 -2.43
C ASN A 43 -12.92 -23.48 -2.77
N SER A 44 -12.81 -24.27 -3.83
CA SER A 44 -13.78 -25.32 -4.17
C SER A 44 -13.55 -26.62 -3.41
N LEU A 45 -12.42 -26.80 -2.74
CA LEU A 45 -12.11 -28.04 -1.99
C LEU A 45 -12.85 -28.05 -0.65
N GLU A 46 -13.24 -29.25 -0.19
CA GLU A 46 -13.98 -29.42 1.08
C GLU A 46 -13.11 -29.08 2.30
N ASP A 47 -11.84 -29.40 2.26
CA ASP A 47 -10.85 -29.26 3.33
C ASP A 47 -10.15 -27.89 3.36
N THR A 48 -10.58 -26.95 2.55
CA THR A 48 -10.03 -25.58 2.55
C THR A 48 -10.25 -24.89 3.88
N VAL A 49 -9.14 -24.47 4.51
CA VAL A 49 -9.14 -23.83 5.85
C VAL A 49 -9.90 -22.50 5.88
N ASN A 50 -9.83 -21.72 4.80
CA ASN A 50 -10.53 -20.43 4.68
C ASN A 50 -11.12 -20.26 3.28
N LYS A 51 -12.37 -20.65 3.11
CA LYS A 51 -13.10 -20.54 1.83
C LYS A 51 -13.48 -19.09 1.47
N ASN A 52 -13.39 -18.16 2.44
CA ASN A 52 -13.70 -16.75 2.28
C ASN A 52 -12.44 -15.89 2.17
N GLN A 53 -11.30 -16.48 1.86
CA GLN A 53 -10.07 -15.73 1.63
C GLN A 53 -10.22 -14.84 0.40
N MET A 54 -9.97 -13.54 0.57
CA MET A 54 -10.01 -12.55 -0.49
C MET A 54 -8.70 -12.51 -1.27
N LEU A 55 -8.77 -12.20 -2.57
CA LEU A 55 -7.61 -11.99 -3.43
C LEU A 55 -7.53 -10.54 -3.89
N PHE A 56 -6.41 -9.88 -3.59
CA PHE A 56 -6.09 -8.55 -4.10
C PHE A 56 -5.07 -8.64 -5.23
N GLY A 57 -5.35 -7.96 -6.34
CA GLY A 57 -4.41 -7.75 -7.43
C GLY A 57 -3.60 -6.49 -7.21
N ILE A 58 -2.37 -6.46 -7.72
CA ILE A 58 -1.44 -5.34 -7.53
C ILE A 58 -1.19 -4.65 -8.86
N ASN A 59 -1.56 -3.36 -8.93
CA ASN A 59 -1.20 -2.49 -10.05
C ASN A 59 0.28 -2.13 -9.97
N GLN A 60 1.00 -2.29 -11.07
CA GLN A 60 2.41 -1.94 -11.24
C GLN A 60 2.60 -1.08 -12.49
N GLY A 61 3.77 -0.44 -12.65
CA GLY A 61 4.07 0.40 -13.81
C GLY A 61 5.11 1.49 -13.53
N ALA A 62 5.85 1.39 -12.41
CA ALA A 62 6.82 2.40 -11.97
C ALA A 62 6.19 3.82 -11.99
N ILE A 63 6.86 4.81 -12.60
CA ILE A 63 6.38 6.19 -12.75
C ILE A 63 5.69 6.46 -14.11
N TYR A 64 5.39 5.41 -14.90
CA TYR A 64 4.75 5.55 -16.20
C TYR A 64 3.23 5.47 -16.07
N ALA A 65 2.56 6.62 -16.09
CA ALA A 65 1.12 6.72 -15.90
C ALA A 65 0.31 5.91 -16.92
N ASP A 66 0.68 5.95 -18.20
CA ASP A 66 0.02 5.20 -19.26
C ASP A 66 0.09 3.68 -19.05
N ILE A 67 1.24 3.15 -18.64
CA ILE A 67 1.42 1.73 -18.30
C ILE A 67 0.53 1.36 -17.09
N ARG A 68 0.48 2.21 -16.08
CA ARG A 68 -0.35 1.98 -14.90
C ARG A 68 -1.83 2.01 -15.20
N ILE A 69 -2.28 2.95 -16.04
CA ILE A 69 -3.67 3.05 -16.49
C ILE A 69 -4.08 1.77 -17.24
N ASP A 70 -3.28 1.35 -18.21
CA ASP A 70 -3.56 0.13 -18.98
C ASP A 70 -3.57 -1.11 -18.08
N HIS A 71 -2.63 -1.20 -17.14
CA HIS A 71 -2.60 -2.30 -16.18
C HIS A 71 -3.79 -2.25 -15.21
N ALA A 72 -4.20 -1.07 -14.73
CA ALA A 72 -5.38 -0.92 -13.87
C ALA A 72 -6.65 -1.41 -14.56
N LYS A 73 -6.87 -1.00 -15.81
CA LYS A 73 -7.99 -1.49 -16.64
C LYS A 73 -7.97 -3.01 -16.76
N ARG A 74 -6.81 -3.57 -17.11
CA ARG A 74 -6.66 -5.01 -17.33
C ARG A 74 -6.91 -5.85 -16.07
N ILE A 75 -6.37 -5.45 -14.92
CA ILE A 75 -6.60 -6.19 -13.67
C ILE A 75 -8.04 -6.02 -13.16
N SER A 76 -8.70 -4.89 -13.48
CA SER A 76 -10.09 -4.65 -13.12
C SER A 76 -11.06 -5.60 -13.81
N GLU A 77 -10.74 -6.08 -15.02
CA GLU A 77 -11.53 -7.08 -15.75
C GLU A 77 -11.55 -8.45 -15.06
N LEU A 78 -10.60 -8.70 -14.16
CA LEU A 78 -10.52 -9.96 -13.44
C LEU A 78 -11.51 -10.07 -12.28
N ASP A 79 -12.25 -9.02 -11.93
CA ASP A 79 -13.21 -8.97 -10.81
C ASP A 79 -12.65 -9.60 -9.53
N LEU A 80 -11.69 -8.92 -8.93
CA LEU A 80 -11.04 -9.32 -7.68
C LEU A 80 -11.79 -8.78 -6.47
N ASP A 81 -11.43 -9.24 -5.26
CA ASP A 81 -12.01 -8.75 -4.02
C ASP A 81 -11.50 -7.35 -3.63
N GLY A 82 -10.32 -6.98 -4.09
CA GLY A 82 -9.72 -5.67 -3.92
C GLY A 82 -8.50 -5.46 -4.82
N TYR A 83 -7.97 -4.25 -4.81
CA TYR A 83 -6.87 -3.84 -5.66
C TYR A 83 -5.83 -3.09 -4.86
N ALA A 84 -4.57 -3.29 -5.16
CA ALA A 84 -3.48 -2.55 -4.57
C ALA A 84 -2.73 -1.73 -5.62
N VAL A 85 -2.17 -0.61 -5.21
CA VAL A 85 -1.18 0.15 -5.97
C VAL A 85 0.17 -0.11 -5.32
N GLY A 86 1.00 -0.88 -6.03
CA GLY A 86 2.36 -1.21 -5.61
C GLY A 86 3.42 -0.44 -6.38
N GLY A 87 4.68 -0.59 -6.00
CA GLY A 87 5.82 0.02 -6.68
C GLY A 87 5.84 1.54 -6.64
N LEU A 88 5.33 2.13 -5.55
CA LEU A 88 5.48 3.52 -5.17
C LEU A 88 6.21 3.61 -3.82
N ALA A 89 6.68 4.78 -3.44
CA ALA A 89 7.56 5.01 -2.28
C ALA A 89 8.87 4.19 -2.36
N VAL A 90 9.39 4.01 -3.58
CA VAL A 90 10.61 3.24 -3.89
C VAL A 90 11.70 4.10 -4.55
N GLY A 91 11.60 5.43 -4.45
CA GLY A 91 12.62 6.38 -4.93
C GLY A 91 12.10 7.59 -5.70
N GLU A 92 10.82 7.61 -6.05
CA GLU A 92 10.15 8.78 -6.63
C GLU A 92 9.86 9.84 -5.55
N THR A 93 9.57 11.07 -6.00
CA THR A 93 9.12 12.17 -5.12
C THR A 93 7.66 11.96 -4.68
N HIS A 94 7.24 12.69 -3.63
CA HIS A 94 5.83 12.65 -3.20
C HIS A 94 4.89 13.18 -4.29
N GLU A 95 5.30 14.22 -5.00
CA GLU A 95 4.54 14.81 -6.10
C GLU A 95 4.34 13.80 -7.25
N GLU A 96 5.39 13.07 -7.62
CA GLU A 96 5.30 11.99 -8.62
C GLU A 96 4.36 10.87 -8.15
N MET A 97 4.46 10.46 -6.89
CA MET A 97 3.57 9.47 -6.30
C MET A 97 2.10 9.94 -6.37
N TYR A 98 1.80 11.18 -5.97
CA TYR A 98 0.45 11.73 -6.00
C TYR A 98 -0.09 11.83 -7.42
N TYR A 99 0.73 12.30 -8.37
CA TYR A 99 0.37 12.32 -9.78
C TYR A 99 0.00 10.92 -10.29
N ILE A 100 0.81 9.91 -9.97
CA ILE A 100 0.53 8.53 -10.37
C ILE A 100 -0.77 8.01 -9.73
N LEU A 101 -1.08 8.36 -8.50
CA LEU A 101 -2.34 8.00 -7.86
C LEU A 101 -3.54 8.67 -8.56
N ASP A 102 -3.44 9.97 -8.86
CA ASP A 102 -4.46 10.73 -9.59
C ASP A 102 -4.78 10.10 -10.95
N GLU A 103 -3.75 9.63 -11.66
CA GLU A 103 -3.88 9.01 -12.97
C GLU A 103 -4.38 7.54 -12.92
N THR A 104 -4.07 6.82 -11.84
CA THR A 104 -4.30 5.35 -11.80
C THR A 104 -5.58 4.96 -11.09
N VAL A 105 -5.85 5.55 -9.91
CA VAL A 105 -6.96 5.14 -9.03
C VAL A 105 -8.33 5.28 -9.69
N PRO A 106 -8.62 6.29 -10.54
CA PRO A 106 -9.90 6.38 -11.24
C PRO A 106 -10.25 5.19 -12.13
N TYR A 107 -9.26 4.38 -12.54
CA TYR A 107 -9.46 3.19 -13.37
C TYR A 107 -9.60 1.89 -12.55
N LEU A 108 -9.46 1.96 -11.23
CA LEU A 108 -9.75 0.84 -10.34
C LEU A 108 -11.24 0.85 -9.95
N PRO A 109 -11.86 -0.32 -9.65
CA PRO A 109 -13.28 -0.41 -9.33
C PRO A 109 -13.64 0.29 -8.02
N ARG A 110 -14.38 1.39 -8.07
CA ARG A 110 -14.78 2.22 -6.91
C ARG A 110 -15.54 1.48 -5.80
N LYS A 111 -16.12 0.31 -6.09
CA LYS A 111 -16.87 -0.51 -5.12
C LYS A 111 -16.01 -1.56 -4.43
N LYS A 112 -14.75 -1.61 -4.75
CA LYS A 112 -13.77 -2.54 -4.18
C LYS A 112 -12.72 -1.76 -3.41
N PRO A 113 -12.20 -2.30 -2.30
CA PRO A 113 -11.17 -1.61 -1.53
C PRO A 113 -9.88 -1.43 -2.33
N THR A 114 -9.27 -0.27 -2.16
CA THR A 114 -7.98 0.08 -2.78
C THR A 114 -6.91 0.25 -1.70
N TYR A 115 -5.79 -0.43 -1.87
CA TYR A 115 -4.68 -0.49 -0.93
C TYR A 115 -3.42 0.15 -1.52
N LEU A 116 -2.85 1.15 -0.86
CA LEU A 116 -1.56 1.75 -1.23
C LEU A 116 -0.45 1.12 -0.40
N MET A 117 0.42 0.36 -1.05
CA MET A 117 1.46 -0.44 -0.40
C MET A 117 2.66 0.40 0.02
N GLY A 118 3.14 0.19 1.25
CA GLY A 118 4.39 0.76 1.75
C GLY A 118 4.34 2.25 2.11
N VAL A 119 3.17 2.88 2.13
CA VAL A 119 2.94 4.30 2.40
C VAL A 119 2.10 4.47 3.66
N GLY A 120 2.36 5.37 4.61
CA GLY A 120 3.38 6.40 4.55
C GLY A 120 3.43 7.29 5.79
N THR A 121 3.83 8.52 5.56
CA THR A 121 3.75 9.58 6.56
C THR A 121 2.29 10.00 6.80
N PRO A 122 1.97 10.73 7.91
CA PRO A 122 0.61 11.25 8.12
C PRO A 122 0.08 12.06 6.93
N ALA A 123 0.91 12.90 6.30
CA ALA A 123 0.54 13.66 5.11
C ALA A 123 0.23 12.75 3.92
N ASN A 124 1.08 11.74 3.66
CA ASN A 124 0.85 10.80 2.56
C ASN A 124 -0.45 10.00 2.73
N ILE A 125 -0.82 9.67 3.97
CA ILE A 125 -2.09 8.98 4.26
C ILE A 125 -3.27 9.88 3.90
N LEU A 126 -3.27 11.14 4.34
CA LEU A 126 -4.33 12.10 4.00
C LEU A 126 -4.46 12.31 2.49
N GLU A 127 -3.34 12.53 1.81
CA GLU A 127 -3.29 12.66 0.35
C GLU A 127 -3.77 11.39 -0.39
N GLY A 128 -3.45 10.22 0.15
CA GLY A 128 -3.93 8.95 -0.38
C GLY A 128 -5.43 8.77 -0.19
N VAL A 129 -5.98 9.09 0.99
CA VAL A 129 -7.43 9.01 1.27
C VAL A 129 -8.20 9.95 0.34
N ASP A 130 -7.73 11.17 0.13
CA ASP A 130 -8.34 12.14 -0.79
C ASP A 130 -8.41 11.61 -2.24
N ARG A 131 -7.48 10.73 -2.62
CA ARG A 131 -7.40 10.06 -3.92
C ARG A 131 -8.13 8.72 -3.99
N GLY A 132 -8.82 8.32 -2.91
CA GLY A 132 -9.65 7.10 -2.88
C GLY A 132 -8.91 5.83 -2.44
N ILE A 133 -7.85 5.96 -1.66
CA ILE A 133 -7.18 4.83 -1.02
C ILE A 133 -7.85 4.50 0.32
N ASP A 134 -8.11 3.22 0.58
CA ASP A 134 -8.79 2.71 1.77
C ASP A 134 -7.83 2.08 2.79
N PHE A 135 -6.72 1.48 2.33
CA PHE A 135 -5.77 0.73 3.15
C PHE A 135 -4.35 1.21 2.96
N PHE A 136 -3.58 1.16 4.03
CA PHE A 136 -2.17 1.52 4.04
C PHE A 136 -1.39 0.57 4.93
N ASP A 137 -0.12 0.34 4.59
CA ASP A 137 0.89 -0.19 5.50
C ASP A 137 2.15 0.64 5.40
N CYS A 138 2.90 0.73 6.48
CA CYS A 138 4.21 1.39 6.42
C CYS A 138 5.10 0.99 7.59
N VAL A 139 6.38 0.79 7.29
CA VAL A 139 7.41 0.62 8.34
C VAL A 139 7.76 1.94 9.04
N TYR A 140 7.33 3.07 8.49
CA TYR A 140 7.73 4.40 8.94
C TYR A 140 7.41 4.67 10.41
N PRO A 141 6.22 4.37 10.97
CA PRO A 141 5.92 4.60 12.38
C PRO A 141 6.85 3.82 13.32
N SER A 142 7.00 2.52 13.08
CA SER A 142 7.86 1.67 13.92
C SER A 142 9.35 1.99 13.75
N ARG A 143 9.79 2.35 12.56
CA ARG A 143 11.16 2.82 12.30
C ARG A 143 11.45 4.11 13.05
N ASN A 144 10.55 5.11 12.98
CA ASN A 144 10.66 6.35 13.71
C ASN A 144 10.64 6.14 15.23
N GLY A 145 9.74 5.29 15.72
CA GLY A 145 9.68 4.94 17.14
C GLY A 145 11.01 4.39 17.68
N ARG A 146 11.69 3.50 16.92
CA ARG A 146 13.02 3.01 17.30
C ARG A 146 14.09 4.11 17.36
N HIS A 147 13.89 5.21 16.66
CA HIS A 147 14.78 6.38 16.68
C HIS A 147 14.26 7.52 17.58
N GLY A 148 13.31 7.20 18.46
CA GLY A 148 12.74 8.15 19.40
C GLY A 148 11.83 9.21 18.79
N HIS A 149 11.41 9.04 17.55
CA HIS A 149 10.49 9.97 16.91
C HIS A 149 9.05 9.54 17.06
N VAL A 150 8.20 10.44 17.52
CA VAL A 150 6.74 10.25 17.65
C VAL A 150 5.99 11.42 17.01
N TYR A 151 4.77 11.16 16.58
CA TYR A 151 3.86 12.17 16.06
C TYR A 151 2.79 12.49 17.09
N THR A 152 2.50 13.78 17.26
CA THR A 152 1.46 14.30 18.13
C THR A 152 0.60 15.30 17.34
N ASN A 153 -0.51 15.76 17.93
CA ASN A 153 -1.34 16.82 17.36
C ASN A 153 -0.59 18.16 17.17
N GLN A 154 0.55 18.33 17.84
CA GLN A 154 1.42 19.51 17.73
C GLN A 154 2.62 19.28 16.79
N GLY A 155 2.70 18.13 16.15
CA GLY A 155 3.76 17.79 15.21
C GLY A 155 4.68 16.66 15.70
N LYS A 156 5.82 16.55 15.04
CA LYS A 156 6.81 15.50 15.29
C LYS A 156 7.75 15.88 16.46
N LEU A 157 7.86 14.98 17.44
CA LEU A 157 8.78 15.11 18.57
C LEU A 157 9.95 14.11 18.43
N ASN A 158 11.14 14.49 18.92
CA ASN A 158 12.24 13.57 19.12
C ASN A 158 12.46 13.36 20.63
N MET A 159 12.06 12.19 21.12
CA MET A 159 12.11 11.84 22.53
C MET A 159 13.53 11.67 23.08
N PHE A 160 14.56 11.56 22.21
CA PHE A 160 15.96 11.55 22.62
C PHE A 160 16.52 12.94 22.92
N ASN A 161 15.74 14.00 22.71
CA ASN A 161 16.16 15.34 23.10
C ASN A 161 16.29 15.44 24.64
N LYS A 162 17.37 16.02 25.13
CA LYS A 162 17.69 16.16 26.55
C LYS A 162 16.56 16.78 27.38
N LYS A 163 15.73 17.63 26.80
CA LYS A 163 14.58 18.25 27.48
C LYS A 163 13.51 17.24 27.93
N TYR A 164 13.49 16.02 27.40
CA TYR A 164 12.55 14.97 27.77
C TYR A 164 13.15 13.92 28.73
N GLU A 165 14.44 14.00 29.05
CA GLU A 165 15.16 13.00 29.86
C GLU A 165 14.52 12.78 31.25
N LEU A 166 14.02 13.86 31.85
CA LEU A 166 13.37 13.83 33.17
C LEU A 166 11.88 14.27 33.08
N ASP A 167 11.30 14.23 31.93
CA ASP A 167 9.89 14.61 31.73
C ASP A 167 8.98 13.41 31.99
N HIS A 168 8.23 13.43 33.08
CA HIS A 168 7.29 12.37 33.50
C HIS A 168 5.86 12.60 32.98
N ARG A 169 5.62 13.65 32.21
CA ARG A 169 4.32 13.91 31.62
C ARG A 169 4.05 12.95 30.45
N PRO A 170 2.78 12.67 30.12
CA PRO A 170 2.45 11.92 28.89
C PRO A 170 3.02 12.64 27.65
N ILE A 171 3.36 11.88 26.63
CA ILE A 171 3.86 12.43 25.36
C ILE A 171 2.84 13.42 24.76
N GLU A 172 1.57 13.10 24.92
CA GLU A 172 0.46 13.98 24.51
C GLU A 172 -0.64 13.93 25.56
N GLU A 173 -1.01 15.10 26.06
CA GLU A 173 -2.03 15.22 27.09
C GLU A 173 -3.39 14.77 26.56
N GLY A 174 -4.10 13.96 27.35
CA GLY A 174 -5.40 13.38 26.98
C GLY A 174 -5.32 12.14 26.05
N CYS A 175 -4.14 11.78 25.57
CA CYS A 175 -3.96 10.55 24.78
C CYS A 175 -4.15 9.31 25.65
N GLN A 176 -4.89 8.31 25.12
CA GLN A 176 -5.22 7.06 25.81
C GLN A 176 -4.36 5.87 25.38
N CYS A 177 -3.36 6.08 24.54
CA CYS A 177 -2.49 5.00 24.11
C CYS A 177 -1.57 4.49 25.25
N PRO A 178 -1.08 3.24 25.18
CA PRO A 178 -0.26 2.67 26.25
C PRO A 178 1.06 3.43 26.52
N ALA A 179 1.57 4.20 25.55
CA ALA A 179 2.80 4.97 25.74
C ALA A 179 2.56 6.31 26.49
N CYS A 180 1.33 6.82 26.52
CA CYS A 180 0.99 8.05 27.24
C CYS A 180 0.36 7.80 28.62
N ARG A 181 -0.10 6.57 28.89
CA ARG A 181 -0.63 6.11 30.17
C ARG A 181 0.47 5.61 31.08
#